data_55df3f23390fd48edd944aa36de6000b
#
_entry.id   55df3f23390fd48edd944aa36de6000b
#
_cell.length_a   1.000
_cell.length_b   1.000
_cell.length_c   1.000
_cell.angle_alpha   90.00
_cell.angle_beta   90.00
_cell.angle_gamma   90.00
#
_symmetry.space_group_name_H-M   'P 1'
#
loop_
_entity.id
_entity.type
_entity.pdbx_description
1 polymer ?
#
loop_
_entity_poly.entity_id
_entity_poly.type
_entity_poly.pdbx_seq_one_letter_code
_entity_poly.pdbx_strand_id
1 'polypeptide(L)'
;EQLSNLLLPVIKKLRFMNRRLILSAFLVLCLSTGLLAQGKLGVYAAAFYNLENLWDTEDNPDNPGDDDFTPGGKYEWTQVKYEQKLQNVAKVISQLARDYCPAGPAIIGISEVENKKVLEDLVKTEPIASLGYRIVHFESPDHRGIDVAALYNPRLFTFVSARTYPFAKPDMPGYKTRDQLLVSGILAGEPFHMIVNHWPSRYGGSKSSPLREFAAGITRHIADSLHADNPQAKVIIVGDMNDDPDNKSCSQVLGAVKSIREVKPGGYYNATWKLF
;
A
#
# COMPACT_ATOMS: atom_id res chain seq x y z
N GLU A 1 53.87 49.16 -35.80
CA GLU A 1 53.11 48.33 -36.76
C GLU A 1 53.59 46.89 -36.86
N GLN A 2 54.89 46.58 -36.69
CA GLN A 2 55.41 45.20 -36.78
C GLN A 2 55.04 44.31 -35.58
N LEU A 3 54.83 44.82 -34.35
CA LEU A 3 54.48 44.04 -33.18
C LEU A 3 52.99 43.64 -33.21
N SER A 4 52.10 44.44 -33.79
CA SER A 4 50.66 44.12 -33.86
C SER A 4 50.37 42.96 -34.82
N ASN A 5 51.14 42.81 -35.89
CA ASN A 5 50.99 41.73 -36.88
C ASN A 5 51.49 40.39 -36.39
N LEU A 6 52.40 40.35 -35.40
CA LEU A 6 52.84 39.07 -34.79
C LEU A 6 51.90 38.55 -33.67
N LEU A 7 51.22 39.45 -32.96
CA LEU A 7 50.35 39.09 -31.85
C LEU A 7 48.95 38.63 -32.26
N LEU A 8 48.44 39.14 -33.38
CA LEU A 8 47.08 38.79 -33.83
C LEU A 8 46.84 37.31 -34.11
N PRO A 9 47.80 36.58 -34.79
CA PRO A 9 47.60 35.15 -35.01
C PRO A 9 47.73 34.32 -33.74
N VAL A 10 48.55 34.74 -32.78
CA VAL A 10 48.74 34.04 -31.49
C VAL A 10 47.48 34.17 -30.63
N ILE A 11 46.90 35.39 -30.56
CA ILE A 11 45.64 35.65 -29.83
C ILE A 11 44.47 34.87 -30.46
N LYS A 12 44.37 34.83 -31.79
CA LYS A 12 43.38 34.02 -32.49
C LYS A 12 43.54 32.51 -32.19
N LYS A 13 44.75 32.02 -32.16
CA LYS A 13 45.06 30.61 -31.85
C LYS A 13 44.75 30.25 -30.40
N LEU A 14 44.99 31.13 -29.45
CA LEU A 14 44.63 30.95 -28.04
C LEU A 14 43.09 31.02 -27.81
N ARG A 15 42.37 31.91 -28.52
CA ARG A 15 40.91 31.95 -28.46
C ARG A 15 40.27 30.69 -29.05
N PHE A 16 40.87 30.12 -30.11
CA PHE A 16 40.37 28.88 -30.71
C PHE A 16 40.67 27.64 -29.84
N MET A 17 41.86 27.65 -29.19
CA MET A 17 42.26 26.55 -28.29
C MET A 17 41.39 26.56 -27.01
N ASN A 18 41.11 27.71 -26.43
CA ASN A 18 40.23 27.82 -25.28
C ASN A 18 38.79 27.39 -25.58
N ARG A 19 38.26 27.69 -26.79
CA ARG A 19 36.94 27.22 -27.19
C ARG A 19 36.89 25.69 -27.33
N ARG A 20 37.91 25.05 -27.89
CA ARG A 20 38.00 23.60 -28.00
C ARG A 20 38.13 22.92 -26.64
N LEU A 21 38.94 23.49 -25.74
CA LEU A 21 39.07 23.02 -24.35
C LEU A 21 37.78 23.18 -23.56
N ILE A 22 37.07 24.29 -23.72
CA ILE A 22 35.75 24.52 -23.08
C ILE A 22 34.70 23.55 -23.64
N LEU A 23 34.65 23.34 -24.95
CA LEU A 23 33.72 22.33 -25.54
C LEU A 23 34.05 20.92 -25.09
N SER A 24 35.35 20.55 -25.01
CA SER A 24 35.77 19.22 -24.52
C SER A 24 35.45 19.06 -23.06
N ALA A 25 35.69 20.08 -22.22
CA ALA A 25 35.33 20.05 -20.80
C ALA A 25 33.80 19.97 -20.59
N PHE A 26 33.01 20.66 -21.40
CA PHE A 26 31.55 20.59 -21.37
C PHE A 26 31.04 19.23 -21.84
N LEU A 27 31.63 18.64 -22.86
CA LEU A 27 31.31 17.30 -23.34
C LEU A 27 31.65 16.20 -22.30
N VAL A 28 32.78 16.32 -21.63
CA VAL A 28 33.18 15.43 -20.53
C VAL A 28 32.24 15.57 -19.32
N LEU A 29 31.82 16.80 -19.00
CA LEU A 29 30.86 17.06 -17.91
C LEU A 29 29.48 16.49 -18.24
N CYS A 30 29.01 16.62 -19.50
CA CYS A 30 27.74 16.02 -19.93
C CYS A 30 27.80 14.50 -19.99
N LEU A 31 28.94 13.92 -20.33
CA LEU A 31 29.13 12.46 -20.31
C LEU A 31 29.23 11.91 -18.87
N SER A 32 29.86 12.67 -17.96
CA SER A 32 29.94 12.26 -16.56
C SER A 32 28.59 12.34 -15.82
N THR A 33 27.73 13.30 -16.17
CA THR A 33 26.36 13.36 -15.61
C THR A 33 25.46 12.25 -16.13
N GLY A 34 25.66 11.78 -17.36
CA GLY A 34 24.95 10.64 -17.93
C GLY A 34 25.33 9.28 -17.29
N LEU A 35 26.57 9.14 -16.79
CA LEU A 35 27.03 7.91 -16.13
C LEU A 35 26.55 7.79 -14.67
N LEU A 36 26.13 8.88 -14.02
CA LEU A 36 25.60 8.87 -12.66
C LEU A 36 24.10 8.53 -12.59
N ALA A 37 23.44 8.42 -13.74
CA ALA A 37 22.01 8.15 -13.85
C ALA A 37 21.66 6.65 -14.01
N GLN A 38 22.59 5.73 -13.79
CA GLN A 38 22.23 4.34 -13.52
C GLN A 38 21.72 4.24 -12.08
N GLY A 39 20.47 4.66 -11.87
CA GLY A 39 19.77 4.44 -10.63
C GLY A 39 19.82 2.94 -10.32
N LYS A 40 20.38 2.57 -9.17
CA LYS A 40 20.27 1.20 -8.68
C LYS A 40 18.78 0.89 -8.62
N LEU A 41 18.35 -0.13 -9.36
CA LEU A 41 16.98 -0.64 -9.24
C LEU A 41 16.77 -1.04 -7.79
N GLY A 42 15.92 -0.30 -7.07
CA GLY A 42 15.50 -0.64 -5.73
C GLY A 42 14.32 -1.61 -5.79
N VAL A 43 14.36 -2.67 -4.98
CA VAL A 43 13.20 -3.54 -4.77
C VAL A 43 12.44 -3.04 -3.55
N TYR A 44 11.15 -2.78 -3.72
CA TYR A 44 10.24 -2.36 -2.65
C TYR A 44 9.12 -3.39 -2.54
N ALA A 45 8.69 -3.66 -1.33
CA ALA A 45 7.58 -4.56 -1.08
C ALA A 45 6.36 -3.77 -0.56
N ALA A 46 5.20 -4.14 -1.07
CA ALA A 46 3.91 -3.86 -0.50
C ALA A 46 3.27 -5.20 -0.10
N ALA A 47 2.61 -5.25 1.05
CA ALA A 47 2.04 -6.48 1.59
C ALA A 47 0.60 -6.28 2.05
N PHE A 48 -0.10 -7.40 2.27
CA PHE A 48 -1.38 -7.43 2.98
C PHE A 48 -1.38 -8.58 3.97
N TYR A 49 -1.98 -8.35 5.15
CA TYR A 49 -2.14 -9.38 6.16
C TYR A 49 -3.48 -9.21 6.89
N ASN A 50 -4.34 -10.24 6.86
CA ASN A 50 -5.51 -10.32 7.73
C ASN A 50 -5.04 -10.79 9.11
N LEU A 51 -5.27 -10.00 10.16
CA LEU A 51 -4.78 -10.28 11.52
C LEU A 51 -5.66 -11.28 12.27
N GLU A 52 -6.74 -11.76 11.66
CA GLU A 52 -7.62 -12.76 12.26
C GLU A 52 -8.13 -12.33 13.66
N ASN A 53 -8.84 -11.20 13.70
CA ASN A 53 -9.41 -10.63 14.93
C ASN A 53 -8.36 -10.20 15.96
N LEU A 54 -7.67 -9.09 15.69
CA LEU A 54 -6.81 -8.45 16.67
C LEU A 54 -7.65 -7.52 17.56
N TRP A 55 -8.03 -8.04 18.73
CA TRP A 55 -8.80 -7.36 19.78
C TRP A 55 -7.90 -7.06 20.96
N ASP A 56 -8.16 -5.96 21.69
CA ASP A 56 -7.58 -5.79 23.03
C ASP A 56 -8.39 -6.58 24.08
N THR A 57 -8.26 -6.26 25.35
CA THR A 57 -8.96 -6.99 26.44
C THR A 57 -9.99 -6.12 27.15
N GLU A 58 -10.22 -4.90 26.63
CA GLU A 58 -11.13 -3.92 27.21
C GLU A 58 -12.49 -4.06 26.52
N ASP A 59 -13.55 -4.07 27.29
CA ASP A 59 -14.93 -4.11 26.82
C ASP A 59 -15.34 -2.71 26.35
N ASN A 60 -15.78 -2.57 25.12
CA ASN A 60 -16.36 -1.33 24.59
C ASN A 60 -17.88 -1.44 24.55
N PRO A 61 -18.61 -0.85 25.49
CA PRO A 61 -20.06 -0.99 25.60
C PRO A 61 -20.83 -0.51 24.36
N ASP A 62 -20.20 0.27 23.49
CA ASP A 62 -20.80 0.72 22.24
C ASP A 62 -20.57 -0.25 21.08
N ASN A 63 -19.77 -1.32 21.29
CA ASN A 63 -19.42 -2.33 20.30
C ASN A 63 -19.64 -3.75 20.81
N PRO A 64 -20.84 -4.32 20.73
CA PRO A 64 -21.10 -5.68 21.21
C PRO A 64 -20.34 -6.77 20.44
N GLY A 65 -19.56 -6.41 19.44
CA GLY A 65 -18.72 -7.37 18.68
C GLY A 65 -17.49 -7.83 19.43
N ASP A 66 -17.06 -7.11 20.47
CA ASP A 66 -15.89 -7.42 21.29
C ASP A 66 -16.22 -8.14 22.59
N ASP A 67 -17.49 -8.25 23.01
CA ASP A 67 -17.94 -8.92 24.24
C ASP A 67 -17.31 -10.31 24.42
N ASP A 68 -17.19 -11.06 23.34
CA ASP A 68 -16.59 -12.39 23.32
C ASP A 68 -15.06 -12.39 23.52
N PHE A 69 -14.41 -11.23 23.30
CA PHE A 69 -12.95 -11.02 23.34
C PHE A 69 -12.48 -10.29 24.60
N THR A 70 -13.20 -10.43 25.67
CA THR A 70 -12.82 -9.94 27.02
C THR A 70 -12.33 -11.08 27.91
N PRO A 71 -11.67 -10.81 29.06
CA PRO A 71 -11.26 -11.86 30.00
C PRO A 71 -12.43 -12.69 30.55
N GLY A 72 -13.63 -12.11 30.63
CA GLY A 72 -14.85 -12.79 31.04
C GLY A 72 -15.71 -13.29 29.88
N GLY A 73 -15.33 -12.98 28.65
CA GLY A 73 -16.07 -13.35 27.46
C GLY A 73 -15.86 -14.80 27.03
N LYS A 74 -16.52 -15.21 25.95
CA LYS A 74 -16.53 -16.58 25.42
C LYS A 74 -15.14 -17.15 25.14
N TYR A 75 -14.22 -16.31 24.66
CA TYR A 75 -12.86 -16.73 24.30
C TYR A 75 -11.88 -16.59 25.46
N GLU A 76 -12.35 -16.12 26.66
CA GLU A 76 -11.47 -15.85 27.80
C GLU A 76 -10.22 -15.09 27.35
N TRP A 77 -10.44 -13.95 26.66
CA TRP A 77 -9.40 -13.19 26.00
C TRP A 77 -8.61 -12.37 27.02
N THR A 78 -7.65 -13.05 27.64
CA THR A 78 -6.81 -12.46 28.69
C THR A 78 -5.66 -11.64 28.12
N GLN A 79 -5.06 -10.77 28.94
CA GLN A 79 -3.88 -9.98 28.59
C GLN A 79 -2.74 -10.88 28.04
N VAL A 80 -2.54 -12.06 28.60
CA VAL A 80 -1.54 -13.03 28.13
C VAL A 80 -1.82 -13.49 26.70
N LYS A 81 -3.07 -13.78 26.37
CA LYS A 81 -3.48 -14.17 25.00
C LYS A 81 -3.29 -13.01 24.02
N TYR A 82 -3.65 -11.79 24.43
CA TYR A 82 -3.46 -10.59 23.64
C TYR A 82 -1.98 -10.34 23.33
N GLU A 83 -1.12 -10.33 24.35
CA GLU A 83 0.32 -10.15 24.18
C GLU A 83 0.92 -11.24 23.29
N GLN A 84 0.52 -12.50 23.46
CA GLN A 84 0.95 -13.59 22.60
C GLN A 84 0.50 -13.41 21.14
N LYS A 85 -0.71 -12.90 20.92
CA LYS A 85 -1.22 -12.56 19.58
C LYS A 85 -0.37 -11.46 18.94
N LEU A 86 -0.07 -10.38 19.67
CA LEU A 86 0.81 -9.30 19.22
C LEU A 86 2.19 -9.83 18.82
N GLN A 87 2.80 -10.68 19.64
CA GLN A 87 4.09 -11.31 19.36
C GLN A 87 4.06 -12.17 18.09
N ASN A 88 3.02 -12.97 17.92
CA ASN A 88 2.85 -13.81 16.73
C ASN A 88 2.70 -12.97 15.45
N VAL A 89 1.85 -11.95 15.49
CA VAL A 89 1.63 -11.03 14.38
C VAL A 89 2.90 -10.26 14.05
N ALA A 90 3.59 -9.70 15.05
CA ALA A 90 4.85 -8.99 14.88
C ALA A 90 5.92 -9.88 14.25
N LYS A 91 6.01 -11.15 14.68
CA LYS A 91 6.92 -12.15 14.10
C LYS A 91 6.63 -12.37 12.61
N VAL A 92 5.37 -12.56 12.22
CA VAL A 92 4.98 -12.71 10.80
C VAL A 92 5.36 -11.45 10.01
N ILE A 93 4.96 -10.27 10.47
CA ILE A 93 5.27 -9.00 9.78
C ILE A 93 6.77 -8.81 9.62
N SER A 94 7.57 -9.19 10.61
CA SER A 94 9.03 -9.07 10.55
C SER A 94 9.68 -9.93 9.47
N GLN A 95 8.98 -10.95 8.98
CA GLN A 95 9.46 -11.89 7.96
C GLN A 95 8.94 -11.57 6.55
N LEU A 96 7.90 -10.72 6.45
CA LEU A 96 7.31 -10.38 5.15
C LEU A 96 8.35 -9.77 4.20
N ALA A 97 8.48 -10.38 3.03
CA ALA A 97 9.33 -9.93 1.92
C ALA A 97 10.84 -9.79 2.25
N ARG A 98 11.34 -10.32 3.38
CA ARG A 98 12.74 -10.15 3.82
C ARG A 98 13.77 -10.68 2.84
N ASP A 99 13.45 -11.73 2.10
CA ASP A 99 14.36 -12.32 1.11
C ASP A 99 14.66 -11.37 -0.06
N TYR A 100 13.74 -10.43 -0.34
CA TYR A 100 13.84 -9.46 -1.43
C TYR A 100 14.05 -8.02 -0.94
N CYS A 101 13.50 -7.70 0.22
CA CYS A 101 13.54 -6.37 0.84
C CYS A 101 14.00 -6.49 2.30
N PRO A 102 15.32 -6.41 2.59
CA PRO A 102 15.82 -6.52 3.96
C PRO A 102 15.22 -5.52 4.95
N ALA A 103 14.77 -4.37 4.47
CA ALA A 103 14.08 -3.36 5.28
C ALA A 103 12.61 -3.70 5.60
N GLY A 104 12.08 -4.81 5.05
CA GLY A 104 10.68 -5.18 5.11
C GLY A 104 9.79 -4.39 4.16
N PRO A 105 8.46 -4.62 4.18
CA PRO A 105 7.52 -3.89 3.35
C PRO A 105 7.53 -2.39 3.60
N ALA A 106 7.42 -1.60 2.52
CA ALA A 106 7.26 -0.15 2.61
C ALA A 106 5.87 0.24 3.14
N ILE A 107 4.86 -0.55 2.79
CA ILE A 107 3.48 -0.39 3.24
C ILE A 107 2.80 -1.76 3.34
N ILE A 108 1.96 -1.93 4.36
CA ILE A 108 1.21 -3.16 4.65
C ILE A 108 -0.24 -2.78 4.85
N GLY A 109 -1.14 -3.29 4.00
CA GLY A 109 -2.58 -3.27 4.27
C GLY A 109 -2.92 -4.33 5.32
N ILE A 110 -3.86 -4.02 6.17
CA ILE A 110 -4.26 -4.86 7.31
C ILE A 110 -5.77 -4.93 7.36
N SER A 111 -6.31 -6.05 7.78
CA SER A 111 -7.73 -6.21 8.14
C SER A 111 -7.91 -6.93 9.47
N GLU A 112 -9.13 -6.84 9.99
CA GLU A 112 -9.56 -7.44 11.27
C GLU A 112 -8.80 -6.87 12.47
N VAL A 113 -8.74 -5.55 12.53
CA VAL A 113 -8.30 -4.80 13.71
C VAL A 113 -9.50 -4.17 14.38
N GLU A 114 -9.51 -4.18 15.69
CA GLU A 114 -10.58 -3.58 16.48
C GLU A 114 -10.50 -2.05 16.45
N ASN A 115 -9.36 -1.50 16.81
CA ASN A 115 -9.20 -0.07 17.03
C ASN A 115 -7.74 0.36 16.78
N LYS A 116 -7.49 1.67 16.91
CA LYS A 116 -6.15 2.23 16.76
C LYS A 116 -5.17 1.76 17.83
N LYS A 117 -5.66 1.52 19.08
CA LYS A 117 -4.83 1.12 20.22
C LYS A 117 -4.12 -0.21 19.96
N VAL A 118 -4.83 -1.22 19.44
CA VAL A 118 -4.21 -2.52 19.15
C VAL A 118 -3.09 -2.40 18.09
N LEU A 119 -3.21 -1.46 17.15
CA LEU A 119 -2.16 -1.17 16.19
C LEU A 119 -0.97 -0.42 16.82
N GLU A 120 -1.23 0.49 17.75
CA GLU A 120 -0.18 1.19 18.51
C GLU A 120 0.63 0.22 19.38
N ASP A 121 -0.02 -0.78 19.96
CA ASP A 121 0.63 -1.85 20.72
C ASP A 121 1.43 -2.76 19.78
N LEU A 122 0.84 -3.13 18.63
CA LEU A 122 1.50 -3.97 17.62
C LEU A 122 2.80 -3.34 17.11
N VAL A 123 2.79 -2.07 16.72
CA VAL A 123 4.00 -1.45 16.14
C VAL A 123 5.12 -1.23 17.15
N LYS A 124 4.82 -1.30 18.45
CA LYS A 124 5.78 -1.26 19.57
C LYS A 124 6.31 -2.65 19.96
N THR A 125 5.70 -3.72 19.41
CA THR A 125 6.05 -5.11 19.74
C THR A 125 7.29 -5.55 18.96
N GLU A 126 8.27 -6.16 19.66
CA GLU A 126 9.40 -6.80 18.98
C GLU A 126 8.91 -8.06 18.21
N PRO A 127 9.49 -8.35 17.03
CA PRO A 127 10.70 -7.75 16.44
C PRO A 127 10.44 -6.59 15.46
N ILE A 128 9.23 -5.99 15.38
CA ILE A 128 8.95 -4.92 14.40
C ILE A 128 9.09 -3.49 14.96
N ALA A 129 9.21 -3.32 16.28
CA ALA A 129 9.34 -2.02 16.92
C ALA A 129 10.46 -1.15 16.31
N SER A 130 11.63 -1.77 16.03
CA SER A 130 12.77 -1.09 15.41
C SER A 130 12.55 -0.65 13.96
N LEU A 131 11.54 -1.18 13.26
CA LEU A 131 11.18 -0.79 11.90
C LEU A 131 10.47 0.56 11.85
N GLY A 132 9.86 1.00 12.95
CA GLY A 132 9.26 2.32 13.12
C GLY A 132 8.04 2.54 12.23
N TYR A 133 7.24 1.52 12.01
CA TYR A 133 5.99 1.63 11.26
C TYR A 133 5.08 2.70 11.85
N ARG A 134 4.44 3.47 10.98
CA ARG A 134 3.36 4.40 11.31
C ARG A 134 2.03 3.85 10.86
N ILE A 135 0.96 4.29 11.52
CA ILE A 135 -0.39 3.76 11.40
C ILE A 135 -1.26 4.72 10.59
N VAL A 136 -2.06 4.16 9.69
CA VAL A 136 -3.22 4.80 9.06
C VAL A 136 -4.43 3.95 9.40
N HIS A 137 -5.35 4.51 10.20
CA HIS A 137 -6.56 3.82 10.67
C HIS A 137 -7.71 4.82 10.78
N PHE A 138 -8.90 4.35 10.46
CA PHE A 138 -10.17 5.02 10.64
C PHE A 138 -11.21 4.00 11.11
N GLU A 139 -12.01 4.37 12.07
CA GLU A 139 -13.16 3.58 12.51
C GLU A 139 -14.18 3.46 11.37
N SER A 140 -14.74 2.28 11.19
CA SER A 140 -15.81 2.00 10.24
C SER A 140 -17.07 1.52 10.96
N PRO A 141 -18.25 1.61 10.32
CA PRO A 141 -19.49 1.25 10.98
C PRO A 141 -19.77 -0.26 10.98
N ASP A 142 -18.75 -1.11 10.95
CA ASP A 142 -18.91 -2.57 10.95
C ASP A 142 -19.57 -3.04 12.24
N HIS A 143 -20.56 -3.92 12.12
CA HIS A 143 -21.32 -4.42 13.28
C HIS A 143 -20.51 -5.34 14.21
N ARG A 144 -19.39 -5.88 13.74
CA ARG A 144 -18.43 -6.62 14.56
C ARG A 144 -17.43 -5.71 15.23
N GLY A 145 -17.36 -4.41 14.84
CA GLY A 145 -16.37 -3.47 15.33
C GLY A 145 -14.94 -3.80 14.87
N ILE A 146 -14.79 -4.24 13.63
CA ILE A 146 -13.46 -4.49 13.04
C ILE A 146 -13.25 -3.61 11.82
N ASP A 147 -12.01 -3.22 11.59
CA ASP A 147 -11.61 -2.27 10.57
C ASP A 147 -10.56 -2.81 9.60
N VAL A 148 -10.29 -2.00 8.59
CA VAL A 148 -9.09 -2.08 7.78
C VAL A 148 -8.13 -0.95 8.17
N ALA A 149 -6.84 -1.19 8.03
CA ALA A 149 -5.79 -0.23 8.35
C ALA A 149 -4.61 -0.37 7.40
N ALA A 150 -3.63 0.52 7.51
CA ALA A 150 -2.33 0.34 6.89
C ALA A 150 -1.21 0.72 7.85
N LEU A 151 -0.12 -0.03 7.78
CA LEU A 151 1.16 0.30 8.40
C LEU A 151 2.14 0.72 7.30
N TYR A 152 2.90 1.80 7.49
CA TYR A 152 3.91 2.19 6.53
C TYR A 152 5.25 2.53 7.20
N ASN A 153 6.34 2.17 6.54
CA ASN A 153 7.69 2.50 6.97
C ASN A 153 8.05 3.91 6.46
N PRO A 154 8.19 4.93 7.32
CA PRO A 154 8.40 6.31 6.88
C PRO A 154 9.79 6.54 6.23
N ARG A 155 10.69 5.58 6.31
CA ARG A 155 11.99 5.62 5.60
C ARG A 155 11.88 5.18 4.15
N LEU A 156 10.81 4.46 3.78
CA LEU A 156 10.60 3.88 2.45
C LEU A 156 9.40 4.48 1.73
N PHE A 157 8.39 4.93 2.48
CA PHE A 157 7.14 5.47 1.96
C PHE A 157 6.85 6.84 2.57
N THR A 158 6.71 7.85 1.73
CA THR A 158 6.28 9.19 2.16
C THR A 158 4.76 9.26 2.09
N PHE A 159 4.11 9.27 3.24
CA PHE A 159 2.65 9.42 3.34
C PHE A 159 2.21 10.81 2.85
N VAL A 160 1.15 10.85 2.03
CA VAL A 160 0.54 12.10 1.53
C VAL A 160 -0.87 12.27 2.07
N SER A 161 -1.73 11.26 1.88
CA SER A 161 -3.13 11.34 2.33
C SER A 161 -3.73 9.94 2.51
N ALA A 162 -4.84 9.91 3.27
CA ALA A 162 -5.70 8.74 3.34
C ALA A 162 -7.18 9.14 3.35
N ARG A 163 -8.02 8.25 2.84
CA ARG A 163 -9.47 8.45 2.77
C ARG A 163 -10.20 7.12 2.87
N THR A 164 -11.34 7.10 3.57
CA THR A 164 -12.27 5.96 3.58
C THR A 164 -13.39 6.13 2.55
N TYR A 165 -13.89 5.00 2.10
CA TYR A 165 -15.03 4.90 1.19
C TYR A 165 -16.05 3.96 1.80
N PRO A 166 -17.21 4.49 2.23
CA PRO A 166 -18.21 3.69 2.92
C PRO A 166 -18.94 2.72 1.98
N PHE A 167 -19.36 1.60 2.55
CA PHE A 167 -20.26 0.67 1.89
C PHE A 167 -21.70 1.20 1.95
N ALA A 168 -22.07 2.05 1.01
CA ALA A 168 -23.39 2.69 0.96
C ALA A 168 -24.24 2.11 -0.19
N LYS A 169 -24.77 0.88 0.01
CA LYS A 169 -25.63 0.21 -0.99
C LYS A 169 -27.05 0.77 -0.94
N PRO A 170 -27.58 1.37 -2.04
CA PRO A 170 -28.84 2.13 -2.01
C PRO A 170 -30.07 1.33 -1.59
N ASP A 171 -30.15 0.05 -1.97
CA ASP A 171 -31.25 -0.85 -1.62
C ASP A 171 -31.07 -1.52 -0.25
N MET A 172 -29.98 -1.22 0.47
CA MET A 172 -29.69 -1.73 1.80
C MET A 172 -29.10 -0.63 2.71
N PRO A 173 -29.82 0.48 2.96
CA PRO A 173 -29.24 1.66 3.65
C PRO A 173 -28.85 1.38 5.11
N GLY A 174 -29.40 0.33 5.71
CA GLY A 174 -29.05 -0.11 7.08
C GLY A 174 -27.94 -1.13 7.17
N TYR A 175 -27.39 -1.61 6.05
CA TYR A 175 -26.31 -2.58 6.06
C TYR A 175 -24.99 -1.89 6.39
N LYS A 176 -24.38 -2.30 7.49
CA LYS A 176 -23.11 -1.76 8.00
C LYS A 176 -22.00 -2.81 7.87
N THR A 177 -20.87 -2.38 7.35
CA THR A 177 -19.67 -3.22 7.20
C THR A 177 -18.45 -2.30 7.10
N ARG A 178 -17.26 -2.88 6.92
CA ARG A 178 -16.00 -2.15 6.83
C ARG A 178 -15.98 -1.19 5.65
N ASP A 179 -15.49 0.01 5.89
CA ASP A 179 -15.12 0.94 4.85
C ASP A 179 -13.89 0.44 4.08
N GLN A 180 -13.74 0.87 2.84
CA GLN A 180 -12.50 0.64 2.09
C GLN A 180 -11.54 1.81 2.33
N LEU A 181 -10.26 1.51 2.53
CA LEU A 181 -9.25 2.52 2.84
C LEU A 181 -8.34 2.76 1.64
N LEU A 182 -8.29 4.00 1.15
CA LEU A 182 -7.28 4.46 0.20
C LEU A 182 -6.15 5.15 0.95
N VAL A 183 -4.93 4.69 0.76
CA VAL A 183 -3.69 5.35 1.22
C VAL A 183 -2.89 5.79 0.01
N SER A 184 -2.54 7.07 -0.05
CA SER A 184 -1.77 7.69 -1.12
C SER A 184 -0.45 8.24 -0.60
N GLY A 185 0.62 8.07 -1.36
CA GLY A 185 1.95 8.54 -0.98
C GLY A 185 2.95 8.44 -2.11
N ILE A 186 4.23 8.56 -1.75
CA ILE A 186 5.35 8.44 -2.68
C ILE A 186 6.17 7.21 -2.28
N LEU A 187 6.35 6.31 -3.22
CA LEU A 187 7.21 5.13 -3.12
C LEU A 187 8.28 5.19 -4.21
N ALA A 188 9.54 5.12 -3.84
CA ALA A 188 10.66 5.22 -4.79
C ALA A 188 10.63 6.47 -5.69
N GLY A 189 10.12 7.59 -5.17
CA GLY A 189 10.01 8.86 -5.92
C GLY A 189 8.77 8.97 -6.81
N GLU A 190 7.91 7.96 -6.86
CA GLU A 190 6.72 7.95 -7.71
C GLU A 190 5.42 7.92 -6.89
N PRO A 191 4.33 8.55 -7.39
CA PRO A 191 3.02 8.42 -6.77
C PRO A 191 2.59 6.96 -6.70
N PHE A 192 2.17 6.54 -5.51
CA PHE A 192 1.74 5.18 -5.22
C PHE A 192 0.48 5.19 -4.36
N HIS A 193 -0.46 4.33 -4.70
CA HIS A 193 -1.76 4.22 -4.05
C HIS A 193 -2.02 2.79 -3.65
N MET A 194 -2.45 2.58 -2.40
CA MET A 194 -2.90 1.28 -1.91
C MET A 194 -4.37 1.39 -1.51
N ILE A 195 -5.21 0.50 -2.05
CA ILE A 195 -6.60 0.36 -1.64
C ILE A 195 -6.68 -0.90 -0.77
N VAL A 196 -7.00 -0.72 0.51
CA VAL A 196 -7.13 -1.82 1.48
C VAL A 196 -8.59 -2.17 1.64
N ASN A 197 -8.90 -3.45 1.49
CA ASN A 197 -10.25 -4.00 1.46
C ASN A 197 -10.43 -5.08 2.52
N HIS A 198 -11.66 -5.18 3.05
CA HIS A 198 -12.19 -6.38 3.68
C HIS A 198 -13.65 -6.48 3.32
N TRP A 199 -13.94 -7.19 2.22
CA TRP A 199 -15.29 -7.28 1.69
C TRP A 199 -16.21 -8.14 2.57
N PRO A 200 -17.55 -8.03 2.39
CA PRO A 200 -18.51 -8.86 3.13
C PRO A 200 -18.21 -10.35 3.00
N SER A 201 -18.30 -11.07 4.12
CA SER A 201 -17.98 -12.49 4.19
C SER A 201 -18.94 -13.35 3.35
N ARG A 202 -18.55 -14.61 3.13
CA ARG A 202 -19.41 -15.61 2.48
C ARG A 202 -20.52 -16.16 3.38
N TYR A 203 -20.69 -15.60 4.58
CA TYR A 203 -21.79 -15.97 5.45
C TYR A 203 -23.14 -15.72 4.74
N GLY A 204 -24.01 -16.73 4.70
CA GLY A 204 -25.22 -16.72 3.89
C GLY A 204 -25.07 -17.28 2.46
N GLY A 205 -23.89 -17.79 2.11
CA GLY A 205 -23.61 -18.50 0.84
C GLY A 205 -23.76 -17.58 -0.38
N SER A 206 -24.41 -18.03 -1.43
CA SER A 206 -24.60 -17.27 -2.68
C SER A 206 -25.41 -15.97 -2.51
N LYS A 207 -26.23 -15.87 -1.45
CA LYS A 207 -27.00 -14.65 -1.14
C LYS A 207 -26.11 -13.47 -0.77
N SER A 208 -24.88 -13.69 -0.31
CA SER A 208 -23.92 -12.64 0.01
C SER A 208 -23.07 -12.18 -1.18
N SER A 209 -23.09 -12.89 -2.31
CA SER A 209 -22.33 -12.52 -3.52
C SER A 209 -22.63 -11.09 -4.03
N PRO A 210 -23.88 -10.61 -4.11
CA PRO A 210 -24.16 -9.24 -4.53
C PRO A 210 -23.56 -8.15 -3.63
N LEU A 211 -23.29 -8.46 -2.36
CA LEU A 211 -22.62 -7.53 -1.44
C LEU A 211 -21.14 -7.39 -1.82
N ARG A 212 -20.45 -8.49 -2.13
CA ARG A 212 -19.06 -8.45 -2.58
C ARG A 212 -18.92 -7.85 -3.98
N GLU A 213 -19.88 -8.09 -4.88
CA GLU A 213 -19.92 -7.43 -6.18
C GLU A 213 -20.07 -5.90 -6.01
N PHE A 214 -20.89 -5.44 -5.07
CA PHE A 214 -21.01 -4.01 -4.78
C PHE A 214 -19.73 -3.43 -4.17
N ALA A 215 -19.10 -4.14 -3.22
CA ALA A 215 -17.80 -3.75 -2.66
C ALA A 215 -16.71 -3.66 -3.74
N ALA A 216 -16.67 -4.64 -4.65
CA ALA A 216 -15.77 -4.62 -5.82
C ALA A 216 -16.01 -3.41 -6.72
N GLY A 217 -17.26 -3.01 -6.90
CA GLY A 217 -17.65 -1.79 -7.64
C GLY A 217 -17.11 -0.51 -7.01
N ILE A 218 -17.13 -0.41 -5.67
CA ILE A 218 -16.51 0.71 -4.94
C ILE A 218 -15.00 0.71 -5.17
N THR A 219 -14.33 -0.43 -4.97
CA THR A 219 -12.87 -0.56 -5.22
C THR A 219 -12.52 -0.16 -6.64
N ARG A 220 -13.28 -0.62 -7.64
CA ARG A 220 -13.08 -0.28 -9.04
C ARG A 220 -13.24 1.22 -9.29
N HIS A 221 -14.28 1.84 -8.73
CA HIS A 221 -14.50 3.28 -8.85
C HIS A 221 -13.35 4.11 -8.26
N ILE A 222 -12.83 3.72 -7.08
CA ILE A 222 -11.65 4.37 -6.48
C ILE A 222 -10.47 4.30 -7.44
N ALA A 223 -10.18 3.12 -7.94
CA ALA A 223 -9.04 2.88 -8.81
C ALA A 223 -9.18 3.60 -10.16
N ASP A 224 -10.37 3.62 -10.76
CA ASP A 224 -10.65 4.36 -11.99
C ASP A 224 -10.49 5.88 -11.79
N SER A 225 -10.92 6.43 -10.65
CA SER A 225 -10.73 7.84 -10.31
C SER A 225 -9.25 8.22 -10.27
N LEU A 226 -8.41 7.37 -9.65
CA LEU A 226 -6.96 7.61 -9.59
C LEU A 226 -6.32 7.59 -10.98
N HIS A 227 -6.76 6.69 -11.86
CA HIS A 227 -6.26 6.64 -13.24
C HIS A 227 -6.81 7.77 -14.12
N ALA A 228 -8.01 8.27 -13.84
CA ALA A 228 -8.54 9.46 -14.52
C ALA A 228 -7.72 10.70 -14.18
N ASP A 229 -7.32 10.85 -12.91
CA ASP A 229 -6.48 11.96 -12.45
C ASP A 229 -5.03 11.83 -12.94
N ASN A 230 -4.51 10.60 -12.95
CA ASN A 230 -3.17 10.29 -13.43
C ASN A 230 -3.14 8.91 -14.10
N PRO A 231 -3.13 8.82 -15.45
CA PRO A 231 -3.08 7.54 -16.16
C PRO A 231 -1.85 6.67 -15.86
N GLN A 232 -0.80 7.25 -15.28
CA GLN A 232 0.43 6.53 -14.86
C GLN A 232 0.42 6.20 -13.36
N ALA A 233 -0.70 6.42 -12.65
CA ALA A 233 -0.80 6.12 -11.23
C ALA A 233 -0.50 4.65 -10.96
N LYS A 234 0.33 4.39 -9.95
CA LYS A 234 0.64 3.03 -9.49
C LYS A 234 -0.34 2.68 -8.38
N VAL A 235 -1.31 1.84 -8.73
CA VAL A 235 -2.39 1.42 -7.84
C VAL A 235 -2.24 -0.06 -7.54
N ILE A 236 -2.17 -0.40 -6.24
CA ILE A 236 -2.27 -1.77 -5.75
C ILE A 236 -3.57 -1.93 -4.95
N ILE A 237 -4.30 -2.99 -5.25
CA ILE A 237 -5.53 -3.37 -4.56
C ILE A 237 -5.20 -4.59 -3.72
N VAL A 238 -5.35 -4.47 -2.41
CA VAL A 238 -5.05 -5.53 -1.45
C VAL A 238 -6.24 -5.74 -0.53
N GLY A 239 -6.34 -6.90 0.10
CA GLY A 239 -7.39 -7.15 1.07
C GLY A 239 -7.83 -8.59 1.15
N ASP A 240 -8.71 -8.86 2.12
CA ASP A 240 -9.52 -10.06 2.16
C ASP A 240 -10.80 -9.81 1.35
N MET A 241 -10.82 -10.29 0.13
CA MET A 241 -11.95 -10.10 -0.79
C MET A 241 -13.12 -11.04 -0.46
N ASN A 242 -12.92 -12.01 0.41
CA ASN A 242 -13.89 -13.05 0.75
C ASN A 242 -14.47 -13.76 -0.50
N ASP A 243 -13.76 -13.68 -1.62
CA ASP A 243 -14.11 -14.32 -2.90
C ASP A 243 -12.85 -14.87 -3.59
N ASP A 244 -13.04 -15.87 -4.41
CA ASP A 244 -11.98 -16.47 -5.20
C ASP A 244 -11.67 -15.60 -6.46
N PRO A 245 -10.49 -15.71 -7.04
CA PRO A 245 -10.09 -14.93 -8.22
C PRO A 245 -11.04 -15.02 -9.42
N ASP A 246 -11.75 -16.13 -9.57
CA ASP A 246 -12.72 -16.38 -10.66
C ASP A 246 -14.13 -15.89 -10.36
N ASN A 247 -14.44 -15.57 -9.09
CA ASN A 247 -15.75 -15.08 -8.72
C ASN A 247 -16.04 -13.73 -9.42
N LYS A 248 -17.32 -13.46 -9.69
CA LYS A 248 -17.78 -12.32 -10.46
C LYS A 248 -17.30 -10.97 -9.90
N SER A 249 -17.21 -10.84 -8.58
CA SER A 249 -16.69 -9.65 -7.90
C SER A 249 -15.26 -9.34 -8.34
N CYS A 250 -14.36 -10.35 -8.37
CA CYS A 250 -12.95 -10.19 -8.74
C CYS A 250 -12.75 -10.15 -10.26
N SER A 251 -13.33 -11.12 -10.99
CA SER A 251 -13.05 -11.33 -12.41
C SER A 251 -13.80 -10.37 -13.35
N GLN A 252 -15.02 -9.96 -13.00
CA GLN A 252 -15.88 -9.14 -13.85
C GLN A 252 -16.05 -7.72 -13.32
N VAL A 253 -16.43 -7.55 -12.04
CA VAL A 253 -16.72 -6.23 -11.48
C VAL A 253 -15.41 -5.46 -11.26
N LEU A 254 -14.44 -6.04 -10.54
CA LEU A 254 -13.12 -5.46 -10.41
C LEU A 254 -12.35 -5.53 -11.74
N GLY A 255 -12.60 -6.56 -12.55
CA GLY A 255 -11.98 -6.76 -13.85
C GLY A 255 -10.52 -7.18 -13.78
N ALA A 256 -10.15 -7.91 -12.71
CA ALA A 256 -8.80 -8.41 -12.53
C ALA A 256 -8.59 -9.71 -13.32
N VAL A 257 -7.65 -9.67 -14.28
CA VAL A 257 -7.36 -10.81 -15.17
C VAL A 257 -6.33 -11.76 -14.58
N LYS A 258 -6.32 -13.01 -15.07
CA LYS A 258 -5.44 -14.09 -14.57
C LYS A 258 -4.02 -14.06 -15.16
N SER A 259 -3.79 -13.30 -16.22
CA SER A 259 -2.50 -13.22 -16.89
C SER A 259 -2.09 -11.77 -17.07
N ILE A 260 -0.86 -11.44 -16.72
CA ILE A 260 -0.30 -10.09 -16.95
C ILE A 260 -0.34 -9.67 -18.42
N ARG A 261 -0.32 -10.66 -19.35
CA ARG A 261 -0.38 -10.41 -20.79
C ARG A 261 -1.77 -9.96 -21.26
N GLU A 262 -2.80 -10.19 -20.45
CA GLU A 262 -4.19 -9.82 -20.75
C GLU A 262 -4.55 -8.44 -20.18
N VAL A 263 -3.66 -7.84 -19.39
CA VAL A 263 -3.91 -6.53 -18.77
C VAL A 263 -3.95 -5.46 -19.86
N LYS A 264 -5.04 -4.76 -19.94
CA LYS A 264 -5.23 -3.57 -20.79
C LYS A 264 -4.93 -2.29 -19.98
N PRO A 265 -4.70 -1.15 -20.63
CA PRO A 265 -4.59 0.13 -19.93
C PRO A 265 -5.79 0.35 -18.99
N GLY A 266 -5.52 0.70 -17.72
CA GLY A 266 -6.53 0.81 -16.66
C GLY A 266 -7.09 -0.52 -16.15
N GLY A 267 -6.53 -1.66 -16.56
CA GLY A 267 -6.89 -3.00 -16.07
C GLY A 267 -5.98 -3.49 -14.95
N TYR A 268 -6.36 -4.59 -14.33
CA TYR A 268 -5.66 -5.17 -13.19
C TYR A 268 -5.28 -6.63 -13.44
N TYR A 269 -4.13 -7.03 -12.94
CA TYR A 269 -3.69 -8.41 -12.86
C TYR A 269 -3.95 -8.93 -11.43
N ASN A 270 -4.59 -10.10 -11.32
CA ASN A 270 -4.74 -10.77 -10.03
C ASN A 270 -3.53 -11.66 -9.77
N ALA A 271 -2.63 -11.17 -8.87
CA ALA A 271 -1.39 -11.88 -8.54
C ALA A 271 -1.62 -13.18 -7.75
N THR A 272 -2.79 -13.33 -7.09
CA THR A 272 -3.13 -14.52 -6.30
C THR A 272 -3.67 -15.66 -7.14
N TRP A 273 -3.92 -15.44 -8.44
CA TRP A 273 -4.46 -16.46 -9.34
C TRP A 273 -3.66 -17.76 -9.38
N LYS A 274 -2.35 -17.67 -9.16
CA LYS A 274 -1.49 -18.86 -9.13
C LYS A 274 -1.59 -19.68 -7.83
N LEU A 275 -2.22 -19.12 -6.80
CA LEU A 275 -2.44 -19.77 -5.51
C LEU A 275 -3.82 -20.42 -5.44
N PHE A 276 -4.71 -20.08 -6.39
CA PHE A 276 -6.05 -20.62 -6.60
C PHE A 276 -5.99 -21.85 -7.51
#